data_6459962666918134d641f54f479c9840
#
_entry.id   6459962666918134d641f54f479c9840
#
_cell.length_a   1.000
_cell.length_b   1.000
_cell.length_c   1.000
_cell.angle_alpha   90.00
_cell.angle_beta   90.00
_cell.angle_gamma   90.00
#
_symmetry.space_group_name_H-M   'P 1'
#
loop_
_entity.id
_entity.type
_entity.pdbx_description
1 polymer ?
#
loop_
_entity_poly.entity_id
_entity_poly.type
_entity_poly.pdbx_seq_one_letter_code
_entity_poly.pdbx_strand_id
1 'polypeptide(L)'
;MVAGHLREQNGYYQMILSWKGKDGKRKGKSISTGLPVKGNKKRAEAILLKTRKEFNPDNLMENADMLFTDFLSKWLKDKAVALGTSTYAEYAYDIKNYIMPYFQDHPIALLKMTARDLESFYRHERQQNEATANELLMYHEIIVAAFQYAVDLEWVKENIMAQVNPCADEAPILFTDFLLEWLDMMKNSVEVTTYASYCTSIKSSIIPYFQDKKLTLQDLEKHPKYIQEYYQQELNAGLSANTVIHRHANIRKCLQYAFQIGLIKSNPADRVERPRKAKYVATIYNQDELETLFNVVRGDPIELAVILAAFYGLRRSEVVGLKWDAIDFEKKTFTIKHTVTQVTVDGKEVTIQKDRTKTKSSYRTLPLVPPFEELLHRLRQEQLVNQKV
;
A
#
# COMPACT_ATOMS: atom_id res chain seq x y z
N MET A 1 -27.39 24.76 -41.26
CA MET A 1 -28.51 24.08 -40.57
C MET A 1 -28.06 22.65 -40.24
N VAL A 2 -28.18 22.22 -39.00
CA VAL A 2 -27.81 20.87 -38.56
C VAL A 2 -29.02 19.95 -38.67
N ALA A 3 -28.90 18.86 -39.44
CA ALA A 3 -29.88 17.80 -39.48
C ALA A 3 -29.47 16.68 -38.51
N GLY A 4 -30.42 15.88 -38.02
CA GLY A 4 -30.10 14.78 -37.14
C GLY A 4 -31.20 13.76 -37.08
N HIS A 5 -30.83 12.48 -36.84
CA HIS A 5 -31.74 11.38 -36.63
C HIS A 5 -31.19 10.41 -35.57
N LEU A 6 -32.07 9.60 -35.02
CA LEU A 6 -31.66 8.50 -34.12
C LEU A 6 -31.32 7.25 -34.92
N ARG A 7 -30.29 6.55 -34.46
CA ARG A 7 -29.91 5.22 -34.94
C ARG A 7 -29.81 4.28 -33.76
N GLU A 8 -30.18 3.04 -33.91
CA GLU A 8 -29.97 2.00 -32.90
C GLU A 8 -28.64 1.31 -33.16
N GLN A 9 -27.80 1.25 -32.12
CA GLN A 9 -26.51 0.58 -32.16
C GLN A 9 -26.19 -0.06 -30.80
N ASN A 10 -25.86 -1.35 -30.80
CA ASN A 10 -25.51 -2.11 -29.57
C ASN A 10 -26.56 -1.99 -28.46
N GLY A 11 -27.85 -1.92 -28.80
CA GLY A 11 -28.95 -1.81 -27.83
C GLY A 11 -29.20 -0.42 -27.26
N TYR A 12 -28.49 0.62 -27.74
CA TYR A 12 -28.63 2.01 -27.32
C TYR A 12 -28.98 2.93 -28.49
N TYR A 13 -29.65 4.06 -28.17
CA TYR A 13 -29.86 5.11 -29.15
C TYR A 13 -28.61 5.95 -29.36
N GLN A 14 -28.22 6.13 -30.65
CA GLN A 14 -27.18 7.06 -31.12
C GLN A 14 -27.84 8.20 -31.89
N MET A 15 -27.42 9.42 -31.62
CA MET A 15 -27.81 10.60 -32.39
C MET A 15 -26.82 10.80 -33.53
N ILE A 16 -27.28 10.79 -34.76
CA ILE A 16 -26.46 11.10 -35.92
C ILE A 16 -26.79 12.52 -36.36
N LEU A 17 -25.85 13.44 -36.11
CA LEU A 17 -25.94 14.83 -36.58
C LEU A 17 -25.23 14.97 -37.90
N SER A 18 -25.75 15.80 -38.82
CA SER A 18 -25.13 16.08 -40.11
C SER A 18 -25.31 17.53 -40.54
N TRP A 19 -24.24 18.11 -41.07
CA TRP A 19 -24.22 19.51 -41.54
C TRP A 19 -23.34 19.66 -42.79
N LYS A 20 -23.42 20.82 -43.46
CA LYS A 20 -22.57 21.18 -44.57
C LYS A 20 -21.42 22.03 -44.07
N GLY A 21 -20.17 21.56 -44.24
CA GLY A 21 -18.99 22.30 -43.86
C GLY A 21 -18.73 23.55 -44.72
N LYS A 22 -17.80 24.42 -44.31
CA LYS A 22 -17.38 25.60 -45.12
C LYS A 22 -16.76 25.18 -46.47
N ASP A 23 -16.23 23.98 -46.54
CA ASP A 23 -15.70 23.33 -47.72
C ASP A 23 -16.80 22.74 -48.68
N GLY A 24 -18.05 22.98 -48.34
CA GLY A 24 -19.22 22.49 -49.13
C GLY A 24 -19.52 21.01 -48.95
N LYS A 25 -18.66 20.23 -48.28
CA LYS A 25 -18.84 18.78 -48.07
C LYS A 25 -19.78 18.51 -46.89
N ARG A 26 -20.51 17.40 -46.97
CA ARG A 26 -21.37 16.95 -45.89
C ARG A 26 -20.53 16.28 -44.82
N LYS A 27 -20.59 16.78 -43.57
CA LYS A 27 -19.96 16.22 -42.39
C LYS A 27 -21.01 15.65 -41.45
N GLY A 28 -20.66 14.67 -40.65
CA GLY A 28 -21.56 14.03 -39.69
C GLY A 28 -20.86 13.68 -38.40
N LYS A 29 -21.62 13.67 -37.30
CA LYS A 29 -21.17 13.27 -35.97
C LYS A 29 -22.17 12.32 -35.35
N SER A 30 -21.68 11.23 -34.74
CA SER A 30 -22.48 10.30 -33.94
C SER A 30 -22.25 10.57 -32.44
N ILE A 31 -23.33 10.73 -31.68
CA ILE A 31 -23.29 10.98 -30.24
C ILE A 31 -24.21 9.97 -29.56
N SER A 32 -23.72 9.27 -28.55
CA SER A 32 -24.53 8.36 -27.74
C SER A 32 -25.51 9.14 -26.86
N THR A 33 -26.77 8.69 -26.80
CA THR A 33 -27.74 9.23 -25.83
C THR A 33 -27.59 8.63 -24.44
N GLY A 34 -26.83 7.52 -24.29
CA GLY A 34 -26.77 6.71 -23.07
C GLY A 34 -28.07 5.97 -22.74
N LEU A 35 -29.12 6.08 -23.58
CA LEU A 35 -30.43 5.48 -23.34
C LEU A 35 -30.57 4.14 -24.07
N PRO A 36 -30.98 3.05 -23.37
CA PRO A 36 -31.33 1.80 -23.98
C PRO A 36 -32.53 1.99 -24.92
N VAL A 37 -32.56 1.24 -26.02
CA VAL A 37 -33.63 1.34 -27.08
C VAL A 37 -35.02 1.06 -26.50
N LYS A 38 -35.13 0.05 -25.61
CA LYS A 38 -36.41 -0.38 -25.08
C LYS A 38 -37.08 0.69 -24.21
N GLY A 39 -38.20 1.23 -24.63
CA GLY A 39 -39.04 2.17 -23.89
C GLY A 39 -38.57 3.63 -23.84
N ASN A 40 -37.40 3.98 -24.45
CA ASN A 40 -36.80 5.31 -24.31
C ASN A 40 -36.85 6.18 -25.59
N LYS A 41 -37.59 5.80 -26.63
CA LYS A 41 -37.61 6.53 -27.90
C LYS A 41 -37.93 8.02 -27.75
N LYS A 42 -39.01 8.36 -27.03
CA LYS A 42 -39.42 9.76 -26.81
C LYS A 42 -38.37 10.58 -26.05
N ARG A 43 -37.71 9.96 -25.09
CA ARG A 43 -36.62 10.63 -24.34
C ARG A 43 -35.39 10.86 -25.22
N ALA A 44 -35.02 9.89 -26.05
CA ALA A 44 -33.93 10.01 -27.00
C ALA A 44 -34.23 11.07 -28.09
N GLU A 45 -35.47 11.18 -28.57
CA GLU A 45 -35.91 12.24 -29.49
C GLU A 45 -35.84 13.64 -28.85
N ALA A 46 -36.23 13.75 -27.60
CA ALA A 46 -36.12 15.03 -26.87
C ALA A 46 -34.66 15.48 -26.73
N ILE A 47 -33.75 14.54 -26.37
CA ILE A 47 -32.31 14.80 -26.31
C ILE A 47 -31.78 15.21 -27.70
N LEU A 48 -32.17 14.50 -28.77
CA LEU A 48 -31.77 14.84 -30.13
C LEU A 48 -32.21 16.26 -30.51
N LEU A 49 -33.43 16.66 -30.18
CA LEU A 49 -33.95 18.01 -30.48
C LEU A 49 -33.16 19.10 -29.71
N LYS A 50 -32.89 18.85 -28.46
CA LYS A 50 -32.08 19.74 -27.63
C LYS A 50 -30.65 19.87 -28.21
N THR A 51 -30.00 18.72 -28.44
CA THR A 51 -28.64 18.67 -28.97
C THR A 51 -28.54 19.35 -30.36
N ARG A 52 -29.55 19.19 -31.26
CA ARG A 52 -29.56 19.87 -32.54
C ARG A 52 -29.63 21.39 -32.45
N LYS A 53 -30.32 21.93 -31.44
CA LYS A 53 -30.42 23.38 -31.20
C LYS A 53 -29.13 23.96 -30.64
N GLU A 54 -28.48 23.21 -29.80
CA GLU A 54 -27.25 23.62 -29.09
C GLU A 54 -25.97 23.32 -29.88
N PHE A 55 -26.05 22.38 -30.84
CA PHE A 55 -24.90 21.97 -31.63
C PHE A 55 -24.51 23.03 -32.67
N ASN A 56 -23.39 23.66 -32.46
CA ASN A 56 -22.78 24.57 -33.42
C ASN A 56 -21.58 23.88 -34.09
N PRO A 57 -21.66 23.58 -35.42
CA PRO A 57 -20.55 22.97 -36.16
C PRO A 57 -19.27 23.83 -36.19
N ASP A 58 -19.39 25.13 -36.03
CA ASP A 58 -18.22 26.04 -36.01
C ASP A 58 -17.42 25.93 -34.70
N ASN A 59 -18.05 25.54 -33.59
CA ASN A 59 -17.36 25.26 -32.34
C ASN A 59 -16.36 24.08 -32.41
N LEU A 60 -16.52 23.17 -33.39
CA LEU A 60 -15.55 22.12 -33.67
C LEU A 60 -14.25 22.64 -34.31
N MET A 61 -14.27 23.84 -34.87
CA MET A 61 -13.09 24.52 -35.41
C MET A 61 -12.49 25.54 -34.43
N GLU A 62 -13.32 26.15 -33.56
CA GLU A 62 -12.84 27.06 -32.52
C GLU A 62 -11.96 26.37 -31.48
N ASN A 63 -12.14 25.07 -31.27
CA ASN A 63 -11.33 24.30 -30.33
C ASN A 63 -9.94 23.89 -30.90
N ALA A 64 -9.70 24.06 -32.20
CA ALA A 64 -8.42 23.66 -32.80
C ALA A 64 -7.20 24.43 -32.25
N ASP A 65 -7.43 25.69 -31.87
CA ASP A 65 -6.40 26.59 -31.31
C ASP A 65 -6.65 26.93 -29.83
N MET A 66 -7.61 26.24 -29.14
CA MET A 66 -7.88 26.43 -27.72
C MET A 66 -6.62 26.10 -26.92
N LEU A 67 -6.16 27.02 -26.12
CA LEU A 67 -5.03 26.81 -25.22
C LEU A 67 -5.42 25.79 -24.13
N PHE A 68 -4.45 25.00 -23.71
CA PHE A 68 -4.66 24.02 -22.65
C PHE A 68 -5.14 24.68 -21.34
N THR A 69 -4.65 25.85 -21.02
CA THR A 69 -5.08 26.66 -19.86
C THR A 69 -6.56 27.05 -19.92
N ASP A 70 -7.04 27.46 -21.10
CA ASP A 70 -8.45 27.80 -21.31
C ASP A 70 -9.34 26.57 -21.22
N PHE A 71 -8.84 25.45 -21.76
CA PHE A 71 -9.50 24.15 -21.65
C PHE A 71 -9.63 23.69 -20.19
N LEU A 72 -8.56 23.77 -19.38
CA LEU A 72 -8.59 23.40 -17.96
C LEU A 72 -9.59 24.28 -17.18
N SER A 73 -9.60 25.60 -17.47
CA SER A 73 -10.55 26.51 -16.84
C SER A 73 -12.00 26.17 -17.16
N LYS A 74 -12.27 25.78 -18.43
CA LYS A 74 -13.58 25.34 -18.87
C LYS A 74 -13.96 24.03 -18.21
N TRP A 75 -13.07 23.03 -18.27
CA TRP A 75 -13.28 21.72 -17.66
C TRP A 75 -13.63 21.82 -16.18
N LEU A 76 -12.88 22.61 -15.42
CA LEU A 76 -13.10 22.80 -13.99
C LEU A 76 -14.48 23.41 -13.71
N LYS A 77 -14.91 24.40 -14.49
CA LYS A 77 -16.25 24.99 -14.40
C LYS A 77 -17.35 23.98 -14.71
N ASP A 78 -17.18 23.18 -15.76
CA ASP A 78 -18.16 22.20 -16.19
C ASP A 78 -18.29 21.04 -15.16
N LYS A 79 -17.23 20.75 -14.42
CA LYS A 79 -17.19 19.73 -13.36
C LYS A 79 -17.62 20.22 -11.97
N ALA A 80 -17.81 21.52 -11.78
CA ALA A 80 -18.14 22.11 -10.47
C ALA A 80 -19.37 21.50 -9.78
N VAL A 81 -20.36 21.03 -10.57
CA VAL A 81 -21.58 20.40 -10.04
C VAL A 81 -21.40 18.90 -9.77
N ALA A 82 -20.46 18.26 -10.48
CA ALA A 82 -20.25 16.80 -10.42
C ALA A 82 -19.22 16.39 -9.35
N LEU A 83 -18.28 17.29 -9.04
CA LEU A 83 -17.26 17.07 -8.01
C LEU A 83 -17.82 17.48 -6.64
N GLY A 84 -17.44 16.73 -5.60
CA GLY A 84 -17.68 17.16 -4.23
C GLY A 84 -16.93 18.46 -3.91
N THR A 85 -17.45 19.26 -2.99
CA THR A 85 -16.90 20.60 -2.66
C THR A 85 -15.41 20.56 -2.29
N SER A 86 -14.97 19.54 -1.52
CA SER A 86 -13.57 19.36 -1.15
C SER A 86 -12.69 19.11 -2.36
N THR A 87 -13.03 18.09 -3.16
CA THR A 87 -12.26 17.71 -4.36
C THR A 87 -12.20 18.85 -5.39
N TYR A 88 -13.31 19.61 -5.55
CA TYR A 88 -13.30 20.77 -6.42
C TYR A 88 -12.32 21.85 -5.92
N ALA A 89 -12.29 22.11 -4.62
CA ALA A 89 -11.39 23.11 -4.03
C ALA A 89 -9.92 22.68 -4.18
N GLU A 90 -9.61 21.41 -3.98
CA GLU A 90 -8.27 20.84 -4.18
C GLU A 90 -7.84 20.97 -5.65
N TYR A 91 -8.67 20.54 -6.59
CA TYR A 91 -8.38 20.66 -8.03
C TYR A 91 -8.20 22.11 -8.47
N ALA A 92 -9.07 23.01 -7.99
CA ALA A 92 -8.98 24.43 -8.30
C ALA A 92 -7.69 25.05 -7.76
N TYR A 93 -7.25 24.63 -6.58
CA TYR A 93 -6.01 25.08 -5.97
C TYR A 93 -4.79 24.61 -6.77
N ASP A 94 -4.71 23.33 -7.09
CA ASP A 94 -3.58 22.73 -7.81
C ASP A 94 -3.49 23.26 -9.26
N ILE A 95 -4.63 23.36 -9.94
CA ILE A 95 -4.68 23.94 -11.28
C ILE A 95 -4.17 25.38 -11.27
N LYS A 96 -4.66 26.21 -10.36
CA LYS A 96 -4.34 27.63 -10.31
C LYS A 96 -2.89 27.91 -9.92
N ASN A 97 -2.36 27.17 -8.95
CA ASN A 97 -1.08 27.50 -8.33
C ASN A 97 0.11 26.77 -8.96
N TYR A 98 -0.12 25.62 -9.61
CA TYR A 98 0.96 24.79 -10.14
C TYR A 98 0.81 24.50 -11.65
N ILE A 99 -0.35 24.00 -12.10
CA ILE A 99 -0.48 23.57 -13.49
C ILE A 99 -0.58 24.78 -14.44
N MET A 100 -1.45 25.73 -14.14
CA MET A 100 -1.66 26.91 -15.01
C MET A 100 -0.43 27.79 -15.18
N PRO A 101 0.36 28.14 -14.14
CA PRO A 101 1.52 29.00 -14.30
C PRO A 101 2.50 28.48 -15.34
N TYR A 102 2.82 27.18 -15.27
CA TYR A 102 3.72 26.56 -16.26
C TYR A 102 3.20 26.67 -17.68
N PHE A 103 1.92 26.34 -17.93
CA PHE A 103 1.33 26.39 -19.26
C PHE A 103 0.94 27.80 -19.73
N GLN A 104 0.94 28.79 -18.84
CA GLN A 104 0.88 30.21 -19.24
C GLN A 104 2.21 30.69 -19.79
N ASP A 105 3.32 30.26 -19.20
CA ASP A 105 4.67 30.56 -19.68
C ASP A 105 5.05 29.73 -20.92
N HIS A 106 4.42 28.53 -21.07
CA HIS A 106 4.61 27.62 -22.18
C HIS A 106 3.27 27.34 -22.89
N PRO A 107 2.68 28.35 -23.59
CA PRO A 107 1.36 28.23 -24.17
C PRO A 107 1.32 27.17 -25.28
N ILE A 108 0.42 26.22 -25.14
CA ILE A 108 0.22 25.13 -26.08
C ILE A 108 -1.27 24.90 -26.31
N ALA A 109 -1.66 24.67 -27.56
CA ALA A 109 -3.04 24.30 -27.88
C ALA A 109 -3.33 22.84 -27.47
N LEU A 110 -4.52 22.58 -26.95
CA LEU A 110 -4.96 21.24 -26.50
C LEU A 110 -4.69 20.15 -27.54
N LEU A 111 -4.99 20.44 -28.81
CA LEU A 111 -4.83 19.47 -29.92
C LEU A 111 -3.38 19.26 -30.36
N LYS A 112 -2.46 20.12 -29.94
CA LYS A 112 -1.02 20.02 -30.26
C LYS A 112 -0.22 19.46 -29.11
N MET A 113 -0.84 19.27 -27.94
CA MET A 113 -0.17 18.74 -26.75
C MET A 113 0.29 17.31 -26.97
N THR A 114 1.50 17.03 -26.54
CA THR A 114 2.14 15.72 -26.64
C THR A 114 2.52 15.19 -25.24
N ALA A 115 2.79 13.91 -25.13
CA ALA A 115 3.31 13.30 -23.89
C ALA A 115 4.58 14.02 -23.38
N ARG A 116 5.46 14.44 -24.33
CA ARG A 116 6.71 15.14 -24.00
C ARG A 116 6.47 16.51 -23.33
N ASP A 117 5.42 17.22 -23.72
CA ASP A 117 5.10 18.53 -23.11
C ASP A 117 4.68 18.36 -21.66
N LEU A 118 3.93 17.30 -21.37
CA LEU A 118 3.50 16.95 -20.02
C LEU A 118 4.66 16.42 -19.17
N GLU A 119 5.54 15.60 -19.73
CA GLU A 119 6.78 15.18 -19.04
C GLU A 119 7.68 16.38 -18.72
N SER A 120 7.74 17.39 -19.60
CA SER A 120 8.49 18.62 -19.36
C SER A 120 7.90 19.44 -18.22
N PHE A 121 6.55 19.48 -18.10
CA PHE A 121 5.85 20.08 -16.96
C PHE A 121 6.22 19.36 -15.65
N TYR A 122 6.13 18.04 -15.58
CA TYR A 122 6.46 17.30 -14.34
C TYR A 122 7.93 17.46 -13.95
N ARG A 123 8.83 17.50 -14.95
CA ARG A 123 10.25 17.78 -14.70
C ARG A 123 10.47 19.17 -14.13
N HIS A 124 9.78 20.19 -14.67
CA HIS A 124 9.83 21.56 -14.17
C HIS A 124 9.34 21.64 -12.72
N GLU A 125 8.15 21.08 -12.41
CA GLU A 125 7.60 21.09 -11.06
C GLU A 125 8.53 20.44 -10.05
N ARG A 126 9.18 19.35 -10.43
CA ARG A 126 10.15 18.66 -9.57
C ARG A 126 11.43 19.48 -9.36
N GLN A 127 11.99 20.08 -10.41
CA GLN A 127 13.28 20.74 -10.35
C GLN A 127 13.22 22.17 -9.83
N GLN A 128 12.14 22.90 -10.10
CA GLN A 128 12.00 24.32 -9.75
C GLN A 128 11.13 24.51 -8.50
N ASN A 129 10.09 23.69 -8.33
CA ASN A 129 9.13 23.80 -7.24
C ASN A 129 9.29 22.70 -6.19
N GLU A 130 10.31 21.83 -6.31
CA GLU A 130 10.62 20.73 -5.40
C GLU A 130 9.39 19.80 -5.14
N ALA A 131 8.51 19.67 -6.15
CA ALA A 131 7.29 18.89 -6.04
C ALA A 131 7.62 17.41 -5.74
N THR A 132 6.97 16.88 -4.74
CA THR A 132 7.08 15.47 -4.34
C THR A 132 6.40 14.55 -5.36
N ALA A 133 6.75 13.26 -5.34
CA ALA A 133 6.10 12.27 -6.19
C ALA A 133 4.57 12.23 -6.01
N ASN A 134 4.09 12.42 -4.78
CA ASN A 134 2.65 12.47 -4.50
C ASN A 134 1.97 13.69 -5.14
N GLU A 135 2.58 14.85 -5.07
CA GLU A 135 2.05 16.07 -5.70
C GLU A 135 2.03 15.91 -7.23
N LEU A 136 3.09 15.39 -7.84
CA LEU A 136 3.12 15.12 -9.27
C LEU A 136 2.04 14.11 -9.70
N LEU A 137 1.75 13.11 -8.88
CA LEU A 137 0.65 12.16 -9.11
C LEU A 137 -0.71 12.84 -9.02
N MET A 138 -0.92 13.75 -8.08
CA MET A 138 -2.17 14.54 -7.98
C MET A 138 -2.36 15.41 -9.22
N TYR A 139 -1.32 16.11 -9.68
CA TYR A 139 -1.39 16.89 -10.94
C TYR A 139 -1.67 15.98 -12.14
N HIS A 140 -1.08 14.79 -12.16
CA HIS A 140 -1.33 13.81 -13.21
C HIS A 140 -2.79 13.35 -13.23
N GLU A 141 -3.39 13.01 -12.09
CA GLU A 141 -4.79 12.62 -11.99
C GLU A 141 -5.75 13.71 -12.49
N ILE A 142 -5.49 14.97 -12.15
CA ILE A 142 -6.26 16.11 -12.63
C ILE A 142 -6.19 16.19 -14.16
N ILE A 143 -4.99 16.11 -14.71
CA ILE A 143 -4.77 16.22 -16.17
C ILE A 143 -5.37 15.00 -16.90
N VAL A 144 -5.25 13.78 -16.35
CA VAL A 144 -5.90 12.57 -16.88
C VAL A 144 -7.41 12.75 -16.96
N ALA A 145 -8.03 13.25 -15.89
CA ALA A 145 -9.48 13.48 -15.85
C ALA A 145 -9.92 14.57 -16.83
N ALA A 146 -9.12 15.62 -17.01
CA ALA A 146 -9.37 16.67 -17.97
C ALA A 146 -9.25 16.14 -19.43
N PHE A 147 -8.20 15.38 -19.75
CA PHE A 147 -8.06 14.76 -21.08
C PHE A 147 -9.15 13.73 -21.37
N GLN A 148 -9.57 12.95 -20.37
CA GLN A 148 -10.70 12.03 -20.54
C GLN A 148 -11.98 12.79 -20.90
N TYR A 149 -12.23 13.93 -20.26
CA TYR A 149 -13.35 14.79 -20.62
C TYR A 149 -13.24 15.32 -22.05
N ALA A 150 -12.03 15.67 -22.52
CA ALA A 150 -11.83 16.07 -23.91
C ALA A 150 -12.08 14.93 -24.91
N VAL A 151 -11.75 13.69 -24.52
CA VAL A 151 -12.10 12.47 -25.30
C VAL A 151 -13.61 12.27 -25.33
N ASP A 152 -14.29 12.39 -24.19
CA ASP A 152 -15.75 12.23 -24.09
C ASP A 152 -16.51 13.27 -24.93
N LEU A 153 -15.93 14.47 -25.08
CA LEU A 153 -16.43 15.53 -25.97
C LEU A 153 -16.01 15.33 -27.44
N GLU A 154 -15.21 14.31 -27.73
CA GLU A 154 -14.61 14.05 -29.06
C GLU A 154 -13.73 15.21 -29.58
N TRP A 155 -13.14 16.00 -28.66
CA TRP A 155 -12.19 17.06 -29.02
C TRP A 155 -10.81 16.48 -29.32
N VAL A 156 -10.41 15.42 -28.61
CA VAL A 156 -9.21 14.63 -28.86
C VAL A 156 -9.60 13.18 -29.16
N LYS A 157 -8.77 12.48 -29.92
CA LYS A 157 -9.07 11.09 -30.34
C LYS A 157 -8.83 10.08 -29.22
N GLU A 158 -7.82 10.31 -28.43
CA GLU A 158 -7.37 9.43 -27.35
C GLU A 158 -6.80 10.23 -26.20
N ASN A 159 -6.80 9.64 -25.03
CA ASN A 159 -6.16 10.23 -23.84
C ASN A 159 -4.66 9.94 -23.87
N ILE A 160 -3.86 10.95 -24.23
CA ILE A 160 -2.39 10.84 -24.31
C ILE A 160 -1.72 10.52 -22.97
N MET A 161 -2.44 10.75 -21.85
CA MET A 161 -1.93 10.54 -20.50
C MET A 161 -1.55 9.08 -20.20
N ALA A 162 -2.12 8.12 -20.95
CA ALA A 162 -1.75 6.70 -20.81
C ALA A 162 -0.26 6.42 -21.14
N GLN A 163 0.38 7.33 -21.87
CA GLN A 163 1.80 7.23 -22.28
C GLN A 163 2.72 8.07 -21.42
N VAL A 164 2.19 8.88 -20.50
CA VAL A 164 2.93 9.82 -19.66
C VAL A 164 3.20 9.20 -18.29
N ASN A 165 4.45 9.26 -17.87
CA ASN A 165 4.84 8.92 -16.50
C ASN A 165 5.25 10.22 -15.76
N PRO A 166 4.51 10.69 -14.76
CA PRO A 166 4.84 11.90 -14.03
C PRO A 166 6.17 11.82 -13.27
N CYS A 167 6.66 10.60 -13.01
CA CYS A 167 7.91 10.34 -12.31
C CYS A 167 9.02 9.81 -13.25
N ALA A 168 8.94 10.05 -14.56
CA ALA A 168 9.85 9.46 -15.57
C ALA A 168 11.33 9.82 -15.39
N ASP A 169 11.62 10.95 -14.76
CA ASP A 169 13.00 11.45 -14.56
C ASP A 169 13.53 11.25 -13.12
N GLU A 170 12.82 10.55 -12.26
CA GLU A 170 13.41 10.13 -11.00
C GLU A 170 14.53 9.14 -11.29
N ALA A 171 15.71 9.41 -10.71
CA ALA A 171 16.78 8.42 -10.73
C ALA A 171 16.19 7.08 -10.27
N PRO A 172 16.48 5.99 -10.98
CA PRO A 172 15.86 4.70 -10.68
C PRO A 172 16.14 4.34 -9.22
N ILE A 173 15.07 4.25 -8.42
CA ILE A 173 15.18 3.96 -7.00
C ILE A 173 15.58 2.50 -6.86
N LEU A 174 16.74 2.26 -6.27
CA LEU A 174 17.18 0.90 -5.97
C LEU A 174 16.25 0.28 -4.92
N PHE A 175 15.88 -0.96 -5.13
CA PHE A 175 15.00 -1.67 -4.19
C PHE A 175 15.61 -1.75 -2.78
N THR A 176 16.94 -1.89 -2.68
CA THR A 176 17.65 -1.91 -1.39
C THR A 176 17.56 -0.59 -0.65
N ASP A 177 17.65 0.53 -1.35
CA ASP A 177 17.56 1.87 -0.76
C ASP A 177 16.13 2.13 -0.30
N PHE A 178 15.15 1.78 -1.12
CA PHE A 178 13.73 1.87 -0.75
C PHE A 178 13.37 0.99 0.44
N LEU A 179 13.97 -0.19 0.57
CA LEU A 179 13.80 -1.04 1.77
C LEU A 179 14.28 -0.36 3.05
N LEU A 180 15.40 0.39 2.97
CA LEU A 180 15.94 1.13 4.11
C LEU A 180 15.06 2.34 4.47
N GLU A 181 14.60 3.10 3.49
CA GLU A 181 13.66 4.21 3.66
C GLU A 181 12.34 3.73 4.29
N TRP A 182 11.77 2.66 3.73
CA TRP A 182 10.56 2.05 4.27
C TRP A 182 10.75 1.55 5.71
N LEU A 183 11.91 0.97 6.01
CA LEU A 183 12.24 0.49 7.33
C LEU A 183 12.33 1.64 8.36
N ASP A 184 12.94 2.77 7.99
CA ASP A 184 13.01 3.96 8.85
C ASP A 184 11.62 4.52 9.15
N MET A 185 10.76 4.61 8.15
CA MET A 185 9.35 5.01 8.31
C MET A 185 8.57 4.06 9.24
N MET A 186 8.86 2.74 9.20
CA MET A 186 8.20 1.77 10.08
C MET A 186 8.64 1.88 11.54
N LYS A 187 9.75 2.52 11.84
CA LYS A 187 10.33 2.62 13.19
C LYS A 187 9.34 3.14 14.24
N ASN A 188 8.57 4.15 13.89
CA ASN A 188 7.59 4.75 14.80
C ASN A 188 6.15 4.25 14.58
N SER A 189 5.94 3.45 13.53
CA SER A 189 4.60 3.00 13.11
C SER A 189 4.22 1.62 13.67
N VAL A 190 5.19 0.86 14.18
CA VAL A 190 4.97 -0.50 14.66
C VAL A 190 5.61 -0.70 16.04
N GLU A 191 5.18 -1.74 16.75
CA GLU A 191 5.80 -2.15 18.01
C GLU A 191 7.28 -2.48 17.83
N VAL A 192 8.12 -2.13 18.81
CA VAL A 192 9.59 -2.32 18.77
C VAL A 192 9.99 -3.77 18.45
N THR A 193 9.26 -4.75 18.98
CA THR A 193 9.49 -6.18 18.65
C THR A 193 9.25 -6.51 17.18
N THR A 194 8.25 -5.87 16.56
CA THR A 194 7.94 -6.03 15.13
C THR A 194 9.00 -5.35 14.29
N TYR A 195 9.38 -4.14 14.66
CA TYR A 195 10.46 -3.39 14.02
C TYR A 195 11.78 -4.16 14.05
N ALA A 196 12.17 -4.72 15.20
CA ALA A 196 13.36 -5.56 15.34
C ALA A 196 13.33 -6.77 14.37
N SER A 197 12.17 -7.41 14.24
CA SER A 197 11.98 -8.51 13.28
C SER A 197 12.15 -8.04 11.83
N TYR A 198 11.63 -6.85 11.47
CA TYR A 198 11.84 -6.26 10.16
C TYR A 198 13.33 -5.95 9.92
N CYS A 199 14.00 -5.30 10.88
CA CYS A 199 15.44 -5.01 10.80
C CYS A 199 16.25 -6.27 10.51
N THR A 200 16.04 -7.32 11.29
CA THR A 200 16.75 -8.59 11.14
C THR A 200 16.49 -9.20 9.75
N SER A 201 15.23 -9.31 9.34
CA SER A 201 14.88 -9.92 8.05
C SER A 201 15.43 -9.12 6.85
N ILE A 202 15.29 -7.80 6.90
CA ILE A 202 15.66 -6.91 5.78
C ILE A 202 17.16 -6.74 5.71
N LYS A 203 17.81 -6.29 6.80
CA LYS A 203 19.24 -5.95 6.80
C LYS A 203 20.14 -7.18 6.71
N SER A 204 19.76 -8.30 7.36
CA SER A 204 20.62 -9.49 7.42
C SER A 204 20.40 -10.48 6.27
N SER A 205 19.32 -10.34 5.50
CA SER A 205 18.98 -11.36 4.50
C SER A 205 18.53 -10.79 3.15
N ILE A 206 17.57 -9.86 3.16
CA ILE A 206 16.99 -9.37 1.90
C ILE A 206 17.97 -8.42 1.21
N ILE A 207 18.46 -7.40 1.91
CA ILE A 207 19.40 -6.42 1.34
C ILE A 207 20.68 -7.10 0.79
N PRO A 208 21.38 -7.98 1.53
CA PRO A 208 22.60 -8.62 1.02
C PRO A 208 22.40 -9.37 -0.30
N TYR A 209 21.23 -9.99 -0.51
CA TYR A 209 20.93 -10.65 -1.77
C TYR A 209 20.70 -9.70 -2.94
N PHE A 210 20.00 -8.59 -2.71
CA PHE A 210 19.63 -7.65 -3.77
C PHE A 210 20.67 -6.57 -4.03
N GLN A 211 21.60 -6.33 -3.10
CA GLN A 211 22.59 -5.27 -3.18
C GLN A 211 23.50 -5.39 -4.39
N ASP A 212 24.05 -6.58 -4.66
CA ASP A 212 24.92 -6.81 -5.78
C ASP A 212 24.19 -6.78 -7.13
N LYS A 213 22.90 -7.04 -7.12
CA LYS A 213 22.06 -7.06 -8.33
C LYS A 213 21.67 -5.68 -8.80
N LYS A 214 21.72 -4.66 -7.93
CA LYS A 214 21.37 -3.25 -8.22
C LYS A 214 20.02 -3.09 -8.93
N LEU A 215 19.04 -3.90 -8.53
CA LEU A 215 17.69 -3.89 -9.12
C LEU A 215 16.90 -2.69 -8.62
N THR A 216 16.21 -2.03 -9.54
CA THR A 216 15.29 -0.94 -9.24
C THR A 216 13.90 -1.47 -8.90
N LEU A 217 13.02 -0.62 -8.35
CA LEU A 217 11.61 -0.96 -8.15
C LEU A 217 10.93 -1.34 -9.46
N GLN A 218 11.26 -0.62 -10.55
CA GLN A 218 10.71 -0.87 -11.88
C GLN A 218 11.24 -2.19 -12.48
N ASP A 219 12.48 -2.57 -12.20
CA ASP A 219 13.03 -3.86 -12.63
C ASP A 219 12.30 -5.03 -11.96
N LEU A 220 12.01 -4.91 -10.66
CA LEU A 220 11.23 -5.91 -9.95
C LEU A 220 9.78 -5.98 -10.45
N GLU A 221 9.17 -4.83 -10.76
CA GLU A 221 7.83 -4.79 -11.34
C GLU A 221 7.76 -5.49 -12.70
N LYS A 222 8.72 -5.22 -13.58
CA LYS A 222 8.80 -5.86 -14.90
C LYS A 222 9.16 -7.35 -14.80
N HIS A 223 10.04 -7.70 -13.86
CA HIS A 223 10.61 -9.04 -13.73
C HIS A 223 10.47 -9.61 -12.31
N PRO A 224 9.28 -9.98 -11.86
CA PRO A 224 9.05 -10.58 -10.53
C PRO A 224 9.87 -11.84 -10.26
N LYS A 225 10.38 -12.47 -11.31
CA LYS A 225 11.25 -13.66 -11.21
C LYS A 225 12.44 -13.47 -10.27
N TYR A 226 13.00 -12.25 -10.14
CA TYR A 226 14.11 -12.00 -9.22
C TYR A 226 13.73 -12.22 -7.75
N ILE A 227 12.47 -11.96 -7.39
CA ILE A 227 11.94 -12.27 -6.06
C ILE A 227 11.78 -13.79 -5.91
N GLN A 228 11.33 -14.49 -6.96
CA GLN A 228 11.20 -15.95 -6.95
C GLN A 228 12.56 -16.63 -6.85
N GLU A 229 13.57 -16.13 -7.55
CA GLU A 229 14.96 -16.61 -7.47
C GLU A 229 15.53 -16.46 -6.06
N TYR A 230 15.25 -15.35 -5.39
CA TYR A 230 15.61 -15.13 -3.98
C TYR A 230 15.01 -16.23 -3.08
N TYR A 231 13.72 -16.53 -3.21
CA TYR A 231 13.11 -17.59 -2.40
C TYR A 231 13.72 -18.95 -2.66
N GLN A 232 14.02 -19.25 -3.92
CA GLN A 232 14.64 -20.51 -4.27
C GLN A 232 16.06 -20.63 -3.69
N GLN A 233 16.85 -19.56 -3.74
CA GLN A 233 18.18 -19.53 -3.11
C GLN A 233 18.11 -19.77 -1.61
N GLU A 234 17.17 -19.12 -0.92
CA GLU A 234 16.97 -19.28 0.52
C GLU A 234 16.58 -20.73 0.91
N LEU A 235 15.69 -21.34 0.12
CA LEU A 235 15.32 -22.75 0.31
C LEU A 235 16.49 -23.70 0.04
N ASN A 236 17.27 -23.43 -1.01
CA ASN A 236 18.46 -24.22 -1.34
C ASN A 236 19.57 -24.09 -0.26
N ALA A 237 19.63 -22.95 0.41
CA ALA A 237 20.49 -22.72 1.57
C ALA A 237 20.02 -23.43 2.84
N GLY A 238 18.90 -24.19 2.78
CA GLY A 238 18.37 -24.99 3.88
C GLY A 238 17.42 -24.26 4.81
N LEU A 239 16.96 -23.04 4.45
CA LEU A 239 15.98 -22.35 5.28
C LEU A 239 14.59 -22.97 5.15
N SER A 240 13.84 -22.92 6.26
CA SER A 240 12.48 -23.45 6.27
C SER A 240 11.55 -22.63 5.37
N ALA A 241 10.58 -23.29 4.74
CA ALA A 241 9.53 -22.62 3.98
C ALA A 241 8.84 -21.51 4.79
N ASN A 242 8.66 -21.70 6.09
CA ASN A 242 8.05 -20.71 6.97
C ASN A 242 8.93 -19.44 7.10
N THR A 243 10.25 -19.58 7.16
CA THR A 243 11.19 -18.44 7.17
C THR A 243 11.08 -17.64 5.89
N VAL A 244 11.05 -18.31 4.74
CA VAL A 244 10.91 -17.65 3.43
C VAL A 244 9.55 -16.96 3.30
N ILE A 245 8.47 -17.55 3.82
CA ILE A 245 7.13 -16.92 3.88
C ILE A 245 7.17 -15.62 4.70
N HIS A 246 7.88 -15.58 5.82
CA HIS A 246 8.05 -14.34 6.60
C HIS A 246 8.84 -13.27 5.82
N ARG A 247 9.90 -13.66 5.09
CA ARG A 247 10.65 -12.74 4.22
C ARG A 247 9.79 -12.22 3.07
N HIS A 248 9.00 -13.09 2.43
CA HIS A 248 8.00 -12.67 1.45
C HIS A 248 7.04 -11.63 2.02
N ALA A 249 6.54 -11.81 3.24
CA ALA A 249 5.62 -10.87 3.85
C ALA A 249 6.23 -9.47 4.01
N ASN A 250 7.53 -9.37 4.34
CA ASN A 250 8.26 -8.12 4.46
C ASN A 250 8.47 -7.46 3.08
N ILE A 251 8.93 -8.23 2.08
CA ILE A 251 9.09 -7.75 0.70
C ILE A 251 7.74 -7.24 0.16
N ARG A 252 6.69 -8.05 0.30
CA ARG A 252 5.35 -7.70 -0.16
C ARG A 252 4.83 -6.43 0.49
N LYS A 253 5.05 -6.25 1.80
CA LYS A 253 4.56 -5.07 2.53
C LYS A 253 5.29 -3.80 2.10
N CYS A 254 6.61 -3.87 1.89
CA CYS A 254 7.40 -2.77 1.37
C CYS A 254 6.97 -2.39 -0.06
N LEU A 255 6.87 -3.37 -0.97
CA LEU A 255 6.43 -3.13 -2.35
C LEU A 255 4.97 -2.70 -2.46
N GLN A 256 4.11 -3.11 -1.52
CA GLN A 256 2.74 -2.61 -1.42
C GLN A 256 2.71 -1.12 -1.09
N TYR A 257 3.61 -0.66 -0.23
CA TYR A 257 3.75 0.77 0.02
C TYR A 257 4.26 1.51 -1.22
N ALA A 258 5.26 0.99 -1.94
CA ALA A 258 5.70 1.57 -3.21
C ALA A 258 4.56 1.69 -4.23
N PHE A 259 3.69 0.69 -4.30
CA PHE A 259 2.49 0.73 -5.13
C PHE A 259 1.49 1.80 -4.67
N GLN A 260 1.24 1.90 -3.36
CA GLN A 260 0.29 2.88 -2.79
C GLN A 260 0.73 4.33 -3.04
N ILE A 261 2.04 4.60 -3.03
CA ILE A 261 2.57 5.94 -3.32
C ILE A 261 2.92 6.14 -4.81
N GLY A 262 2.54 5.20 -5.69
CA GLY A 262 2.62 5.35 -7.15
C GLY A 262 4.01 5.13 -7.76
N LEU A 263 5.01 4.69 -7.01
CA LEU A 263 6.35 4.40 -7.56
C LEU A 263 6.36 3.19 -8.50
N ILE A 264 5.41 2.27 -8.34
CA ILE A 264 5.19 1.11 -9.21
C ILE A 264 3.68 0.97 -9.50
N LYS A 265 3.33 0.38 -10.64
CA LYS A 265 1.94 0.20 -11.09
C LYS A 265 1.27 -1.05 -10.52
N SER A 266 2.06 -1.99 -10.04
CA SER A 266 1.57 -3.24 -9.45
C SER A 266 2.58 -3.80 -8.46
N ASN A 267 2.11 -4.54 -7.46
CA ASN A 267 3.02 -5.19 -6.51
C ASN A 267 3.61 -6.49 -7.11
N PRO A 268 4.90 -6.52 -7.45
CA PRO A 268 5.51 -7.71 -8.04
C PRO A 268 5.50 -8.93 -7.11
N ALA A 269 5.47 -8.73 -5.79
CA ALA A 269 5.42 -9.83 -4.83
C ALA A 269 4.08 -10.60 -4.86
N ASP A 270 3.02 -10.03 -5.42
CA ASP A 270 1.73 -10.74 -5.62
C ASP A 270 1.76 -11.67 -6.84
N ARG A 271 2.79 -11.55 -7.70
CA ARG A 271 2.95 -12.32 -8.93
C ARG A 271 3.95 -13.48 -8.78
N VAL A 272 4.43 -13.74 -7.56
CA VAL A 272 5.38 -14.83 -7.26
C VAL A 272 4.74 -15.87 -6.36
N GLU A 273 5.16 -17.12 -6.54
CA GLU A 273 4.66 -18.23 -5.72
C GLU A 273 5.37 -18.28 -4.37
N ARG A 274 4.59 -18.27 -3.29
CA ARG A 274 5.10 -18.48 -1.95
C ARG A 274 5.40 -19.98 -1.74
N PRO A 275 6.46 -20.33 -1.01
CA PRO A 275 6.67 -21.70 -0.59
C PRO A 275 5.46 -22.21 0.21
N ARG A 276 5.11 -23.47 0.02
CA ARG A 276 4.05 -24.11 0.80
C ARG A 276 4.55 -24.41 2.20
N LYS A 277 3.77 -23.99 3.20
CA LYS A 277 4.06 -24.31 4.60
C LYS A 277 3.98 -25.81 4.81
N ALA A 278 5.08 -26.41 5.28
CA ALA A 278 5.04 -27.79 5.74
C ALA A 278 4.15 -27.89 6.99
N LYS A 279 3.32 -28.92 7.04
CA LYS A 279 2.50 -29.19 8.23
C LYS A 279 3.44 -29.67 9.34
N TYR A 280 3.58 -28.84 10.36
CA TYR A 280 4.33 -29.23 11.56
C TYR A 280 3.43 -30.08 12.46
N VAL A 281 3.90 -31.25 12.83
CA VAL A 281 3.28 -32.08 13.85
C VAL A 281 4.14 -31.97 15.11
N ALA A 282 3.58 -31.34 16.13
CA ALA A 282 4.29 -31.19 17.40
C ALA A 282 4.44 -32.57 18.09
N THR A 283 5.65 -32.86 18.55
CA THR A 283 5.87 -33.94 19.50
C THR A 283 5.52 -33.44 20.89
N ILE A 284 4.63 -34.11 21.56
CA ILE A 284 4.16 -33.76 22.89
C ILE A 284 4.73 -34.80 23.86
N TYR A 285 5.34 -34.32 24.97
CA TYR A 285 5.79 -35.19 26.04
C TYR A 285 4.59 -35.91 26.69
N ASN A 286 4.73 -37.19 26.94
CA ASN A 286 3.78 -37.93 27.77
C ASN A 286 4.05 -37.63 29.27
N GLN A 287 3.25 -38.23 30.16
CA GLN A 287 3.35 -37.98 31.61
C GLN A 287 4.70 -38.40 32.17
N ASP A 288 5.20 -39.58 31.80
CA ASP A 288 6.47 -40.15 32.31
C ASP A 288 7.67 -39.31 31.85
N GLU A 289 7.62 -38.82 30.62
CA GLU A 289 8.63 -37.90 30.07
C GLU A 289 8.62 -36.53 30.77
N LEU A 290 7.45 -36.01 31.13
CA LEU A 290 7.33 -34.79 31.92
C LEU A 290 7.85 -34.96 33.35
N GLU A 291 7.52 -36.07 34.01
CA GLU A 291 8.04 -36.39 35.33
C GLU A 291 9.58 -36.53 35.31
N THR A 292 10.11 -37.19 34.29
CA THR A 292 11.55 -37.29 34.07
C THR A 292 12.18 -35.92 33.90
N LEU A 293 11.59 -35.05 33.03
CA LEU A 293 12.05 -33.68 32.82
C LEU A 293 12.09 -32.88 34.12
N PHE A 294 11.03 -32.89 34.91
CA PHE A 294 10.96 -32.16 36.18
C PHE A 294 11.96 -32.71 37.20
N ASN A 295 12.23 -34.00 37.23
CA ASN A 295 13.26 -34.57 38.10
C ASN A 295 14.67 -34.14 37.67
N VAL A 296 14.96 -34.08 36.37
CA VAL A 296 16.27 -33.67 35.83
C VAL A 296 16.56 -32.20 36.14
N VAL A 297 15.57 -31.31 36.04
CA VAL A 297 15.77 -29.87 36.27
C VAL A 297 15.66 -29.46 37.75
N ARG A 298 15.42 -30.40 38.66
CA ARG A 298 15.24 -30.12 40.08
C ARG A 298 16.54 -29.52 40.69
N GLY A 299 16.43 -28.33 41.28
CA GLY A 299 17.56 -27.59 41.81
C GLY A 299 18.39 -26.81 40.80
N ASP A 300 18.09 -26.93 39.50
CA ASP A 300 18.71 -26.13 38.44
C ASP A 300 18.11 -24.73 38.40
N PRO A 301 18.87 -23.69 38.07
CA PRO A 301 18.35 -22.32 37.91
C PRO A 301 17.20 -22.17 36.95
N ILE A 302 17.05 -23.12 35.97
CA ILE A 302 15.97 -23.14 34.98
C ILE A 302 14.71 -23.87 35.48
N GLU A 303 14.74 -24.54 36.65
CA GLU A 303 13.62 -25.35 37.18
C GLU A 303 12.28 -24.60 37.10
N LEU A 304 12.23 -23.38 37.65
CA LEU A 304 11.03 -22.55 37.66
C LEU A 304 10.51 -22.28 36.21
N ALA A 305 11.41 -21.94 35.31
CA ALA A 305 11.04 -21.62 33.92
C ALA A 305 10.46 -22.83 33.19
N VAL A 306 11.04 -24.02 33.41
CA VAL A 306 10.55 -25.27 32.82
C VAL A 306 9.17 -25.63 33.36
N ILE A 307 8.94 -25.52 34.67
CA ILE A 307 7.62 -25.78 35.28
C ILE A 307 6.57 -24.81 34.74
N LEU A 308 6.87 -23.51 34.69
CA LEU A 308 5.95 -22.50 34.16
C LEU A 308 5.60 -22.75 32.70
N ALA A 309 6.56 -23.17 31.89
CA ALA A 309 6.34 -23.43 30.48
C ALA A 309 5.65 -24.78 30.24
N ALA A 310 6.12 -25.87 30.84
CA ALA A 310 5.63 -27.22 30.56
C ALA A 310 4.31 -27.53 31.27
N PHE A 311 4.19 -27.18 32.56
CA PHE A 311 2.99 -27.49 33.33
C PHE A 311 1.87 -26.44 33.13
N TYR A 312 2.19 -25.15 33.22
CA TYR A 312 1.21 -24.09 33.12
C TYR A 312 1.01 -23.55 31.71
N GLY A 313 1.83 -23.93 30.74
CA GLY A 313 1.71 -23.49 29.35
C GLY A 313 2.02 -22.00 29.12
N LEU A 314 2.90 -21.41 29.92
CA LEU A 314 3.27 -20.02 29.78
C LEU A 314 4.19 -19.82 28.57
N ARG A 315 3.98 -18.70 27.87
CA ARG A 315 4.91 -18.26 26.81
C ARG A 315 6.23 -17.78 27.42
N ARG A 316 7.33 -17.92 26.68
CA ARG A 316 8.66 -17.46 27.15
C ARG A 316 8.64 -16.05 27.74
N SER A 317 7.97 -15.10 27.07
CA SER A 317 7.87 -13.71 27.56
C SER A 317 7.05 -13.54 28.84
N GLU A 318 6.10 -14.43 29.07
CA GLU A 318 5.28 -14.48 30.29
C GLU A 318 6.09 -15.10 31.45
N VAL A 319 6.88 -16.14 31.16
CA VAL A 319 7.79 -16.78 32.15
C VAL A 319 8.82 -15.74 32.65
N VAL A 320 9.55 -15.10 31.73
CA VAL A 320 10.57 -14.10 32.10
C VAL A 320 9.95 -12.83 32.73
N GLY A 321 8.68 -12.54 32.40
CA GLY A 321 7.96 -11.38 32.91
C GLY A 321 7.22 -11.60 34.24
N LEU A 322 7.23 -12.81 34.81
CA LEU A 322 6.52 -13.07 36.05
C LEU A 322 7.16 -12.32 37.22
N LYS A 323 6.37 -11.53 37.94
CA LYS A 323 6.80 -10.72 39.08
C LYS A 323 6.17 -11.25 40.37
N TRP A 324 6.83 -11.01 41.52
CA TRP A 324 6.31 -11.40 42.83
C TRP A 324 4.96 -10.75 43.18
N ASP A 325 4.70 -9.54 42.71
CA ASP A 325 3.42 -8.85 42.89
C ASP A 325 2.22 -9.45 42.08
N ALA A 326 2.54 -10.37 41.21
CA ALA A 326 1.55 -11.14 40.47
C ALA A 326 1.15 -12.45 41.17
N ILE A 327 1.78 -12.80 42.29
CA ILE A 327 1.59 -14.03 43.04
C ILE A 327 0.86 -13.70 44.37
N ASP A 328 -0.31 -14.31 44.55
CA ASP A 328 -1.12 -14.22 45.75
C ASP A 328 -1.05 -15.56 46.49
N PHE A 329 -0.17 -15.64 47.52
CA PHE A 329 0.01 -16.85 48.31
C PHE A 329 -1.19 -17.16 49.22
N GLU A 330 -1.99 -16.14 49.61
CA GLU A 330 -3.15 -16.35 50.45
C GLU A 330 -4.28 -17.00 49.63
N LYS A 331 -4.51 -16.49 48.42
CA LYS A 331 -5.51 -17.04 47.50
C LYS A 331 -4.98 -18.22 46.68
N LYS A 332 -3.71 -18.57 46.85
CA LYS A 332 -3.02 -19.63 46.09
C LYS A 332 -3.22 -19.48 44.57
N THR A 333 -2.97 -18.28 44.06
CA THR A 333 -3.09 -17.97 42.63
C THR A 333 -1.93 -17.09 42.15
N PHE A 334 -1.68 -17.10 40.85
CA PHE A 334 -0.85 -16.11 40.20
C PHE A 334 -1.48 -15.61 38.90
N THR A 335 -1.23 -14.36 38.58
CA THR A 335 -1.86 -13.71 37.45
C THR A 335 -0.81 -13.34 36.39
N ILE A 336 -1.05 -13.75 35.14
CA ILE A 336 -0.20 -13.38 34.00
C ILE A 336 -0.61 -12.00 33.50
N LYS A 337 0.14 -10.97 33.90
CA LYS A 337 -0.11 -9.56 33.56
C LYS A 337 1.10 -8.84 32.98
N HIS A 338 2.31 -9.38 33.15
CA HIS A 338 3.56 -8.81 32.67
C HIS A 338 4.21 -9.68 31.62
N THR A 339 4.94 -9.04 30.70
CA THR A 339 5.76 -9.73 29.72
C THR A 339 7.10 -9.03 29.56
N VAL A 340 8.17 -9.81 29.43
CA VAL A 340 9.51 -9.31 29.13
C VAL A 340 10.02 -9.99 27.88
N THR A 341 10.53 -9.19 26.95
CA THR A 341 11.10 -9.69 25.69
C THR A 341 12.38 -8.94 25.38
N GLN A 342 13.44 -9.66 25.05
CA GLN A 342 14.69 -9.08 24.58
C GLN A 342 14.74 -9.17 23.05
N VAL A 343 15.09 -8.08 22.40
CA VAL A 343 15.26 -7.98 20.94
C VAL A 343 16.53 -7.22 20.61
N THR A 344 17.08 -7.48 19.45
CA THR A 344 18.23 -6.73 18.92
C THR A 344 17.74 -5.75 17.87
N VAL A 345 18.04 -4.46 18.05
CA VAL A 345 17.77 -3.40 17.09
C VAL A 345 19.08 -2.70 16.77
N ASP A 346 19.48 -2.70 15.51
CA ASP A 346 20.72 -2.08 15.03
C ASP A 346 21.98 -2.52 15.85
N GLY A 347 22.04 -3.82 16.15
CA GLY A 347 23.16 -4.42 16.91
C GLY A 347 23.11 -4.18 18.42
N LYS A 348 22.12 -3.45 18.93
CA LYS A 348 21.95 -3.21 20.38
C LYS A 348 20.82 -4.06 20.92
N GLU A 349 21.08 -4.70 22.06
CA GLU A 349 20.05 -5.43 22.80
C GLU A 349 19.13 -4.45 23.54
N VAL A 350 17.82 -4.64 23.33
CA VAL A 350 16.78 -3.85 23.97
C VAL A 350 15.86 -4.78 24.73
N THR A 351 15.76 -4.60 26.04
CA THR A 351 14.80 -5.31 26.89
C THR A 351 13.51 -4.52 26.98
N ILE A 352 12.42 -5.13 26.53
CA ILE A 352 11.08 -4.53 26.50
C ILE A 352 10.24 -5.18 27.60
N GLN A 353 9.87 -4.37 28.58
CA GLN A 353 8.96 -4.76 29.65
C GLN A 353 7.57 -4.15 29.38
N LYS A 354 6.53 -4.94 29.48
CA LYS A 354 5.15 -4.49 29.29
C LYS A 354 4.26 -5.01 30.41
N ASP A 355 3.53 -4.10 31.03
CA ASP A 355 2.48 -4.42 32.01
C ASP A 355 1.15 -4.74 31.29
N ARG A 356 1.26 -5.38 30.13
CA ARG A 356 0.14 -5.89 29.35
C ARG A 356 0.56 -7.13 28.56
N THR A 357 -0.39 -7.99 28.33
CA THR A 357 -0.20 -9.15 27.45
C THR A 357 -0.58 -8.77 26.00
N LYS A 358 -0.13 -9.60 25.04
CA LYS A 358 -0.37 -9.36 23.60
C LYS A 358 -1.86 -9.30 23.24
N THR A 359 -2.71 -10.03 23.95
CA THR A 359 -4.16 -10.08 23.74
C THR A 359 -4.89 -10.08 25.08
N LYS A 360 -6.16 -9.63 25.14
CA LYS A 360 -6.99 -9.71 26.34
C LYS A 360 -7.09 -11.14 26.89
N SER A 361 -7.13 -12.15 26.03
CA SER A 361 -7.18 -13.58 26.43
C SER A 361 -5.88 -14.09 27.04
N SER A 362 -4.79 -13.37 26.94
CA SER A 362 -3.51 -13.73 27.59
C SER A 362 -3.45 -13.28 29.06
N TYR A 363 -4.30 -12.33 29.47
CA TYR A 363 -4.48 -11.97 30.89
C TYR A 363 -5.31 -13.06 31.55
N ARG A 364 -4.69 -13.81 32.47
CA ARG A 364 -5.34 -14.94 33.11
C ARG A 364 -4.76 -15.18 34.50
N THR A 365 -5.59 -15.69 35.40
CA THR A 365 -5.19 -16.12 36.75
C THR A 365 -5.19 -17.66 36.79
N LEU A 366 -4.14 -18.23 37.32
CA LEU A 366 -3.92 -19.67 37.41
C LEU A 366 -3.72 -20.05 38.88
N PRO A 367 -4.14 -21.28 39.29
CA PRO A 367 -3.94 -21.74 40.65
C PRO A 367 -2.47 -22.10 40.92
N LEU A 368 -1.99 -21.84 42.15
CA LEU A 368 -0.72 -22.38 42.63
C LEU A 368 -0.96 -23.80 43.14
N VAL A 369 -0.33 -24.78 42.51
CA VAL A 369 -0.32 -26.14 43.01
C VAL A 369 0.76 -26.33 44.05
N PRO A 370 0.56 -27.21 45.09
CA PRO A 370 1.47 -27.34 46.26
C PRO A 370 2.95 -27.46 45.91
N PRO A 371 3.41 -28.35 45.04
CA PRO A 371 4.85 -28.46 44.72
C PRO A 371 5.45 -27.19 44.11
N PHE A 372 4.65 -26.43 43.37
CA PHE A 372 5.05 -25.16 42.76
C PHE A 372 5.04 -24.02 43.77
N GLU A 373 4.08 -24.00 44.70
CA GLU A 373 4.02 -23.07 45.83
C GLU A 373 5.29 -23.19 46.72
N GLU A 374 5.68 -24.42 47.04
CA GLU A 374 6.92 -24.72 47.83
C GLU A 374 8.18 -24.20 47.11
N LEU A 375 8.29 -24.44 45.80
CA LEU A 375 9.39 -23.97 45.00
C LEU A 375 9.47 -22.42 45.02
N LEU A 376 8.33 -21.74 44.86
CA LEU A 376 8.29 -20.27 44.91
C LEU A 376 8.67 -19.73 46.26
N HIS A 377 8.25 -20.36 47.36
CA HIS A 377 8.67 -19.96 48.71
C HIS A 377 10.18 -20.09 48.88
N ARG A 378 10.78 -21.20 48.41
CA ARG A 378 12.23 -21.42 48.44
C ARG A 378 12.96 -20.32 47.67
N LEU A 379 12.60 -20.09 46.43
CA LEU A 379 13.23 -19.10 45.55
C LEU A 379 13.08 -17.67 46.10
N ARG A 380 11.92 -17.36 46.68
CA ARG A 380 11.72 -16.04 47.32
C ARG A 380 12.66 -15.81 48.47
N GLN A 381 12.87 -16.82 49.32
CA GLN A 381 13.83 -16.74 50.46
C GLN A 381 15.26 -16.58 49.95
N GLU A 382 15.68 -17.35 48.94
CA GLU A 382 17.00 -17.25 48.32
C GLU A 382 17.25 -15.85 47.73
N GLN A 383 16.29 -15.28 47.06
CA GLN A 383 16.40 -13.92 46.49
C GLN A 383 16.49 -12.85 47.58
N LEU A 384 15.72 -12.98 48.67
CA LEU A 384 15.77 -12.04 49.80
C LEU A 384 17.10 -12.09 50.51
N VAL A 385 17.75 -13.27 50.63
CA VAL A 385 19.08 -13.42 51.18
C VAL A 385 20.10 -12.77 50.25
N ASN A 386 20.04 -13.02 48.94
CA ASN A 386 20.98 -12.48 47.97
C ASN A 386 20.85 -10.96 47.77
N GLN A 387 19.71 -10.35 48.07
CA GLN A 387 19.54 -8.89 48.05
C GLN A 387 20.14 -8.16 49.27
N LYS A 388 20.48 -8.89 50.30
CA LYS A 388 21.08 -8.34 51.54
C LYS A 388 22.61 -8.38 51.53
N VAL A 389 23.23 -8.95 50.51
CA VAL A 389 24.66 -8.97 50.25
C VAL A 389 25.00 -7.95 49.18
#